data_fc5ba5edd261beaca0c9ceb2bd17415a
#
_entry.id   fc5ba5edd261beaca0c9ceb2bd17415a
#
_cell.length_a   1.000
_cell.length_b   1.000
_cell.length_c   1.000
_cell.angle_alpha   90.00
_cell.angle_beta   90.00
_cell.angle_gamma   90.00
#
_symmetry.space_group_name_H-M   'P 1'
#
loop_
_entity.id
_entity.type
_entity.pdbx_description
1 polymer ?
#
loop_
_entity_poly.entity_id
_entity_poly.type
_entity_poly.pdbx_seq_one_letter_code
_entity_poly.pdbx_strand_id
1 'polypeptide(L)'
;MLNLRIYWRVKNMPTFVITTKRANNTNGIRIEPGMQVKVISNSFSNPVSTNGGQLVIDAFMRMYGIDIKKAGCLSMVYLDVERM
;
A
#
# COMPACT_ATOMS: atom_id res chain seq x y z
N MET A 1 25.71 -14.52 -10.82
CA MET A 1 25.64 -13.37 -11.74
C MET A 1 24.28 -12.70 -11.66
N LEU A 2 24.26 -11.39 -11.60
CA LEU A 2 23.04 -10.63 -11.55
C LEU A 2 22.26 -10.75 -12.85
N ASN A 3 20.95 -11.01 -12.74
CA ASN A 3 20.09 -11.03 -13.89
C ASN A 3 19.66 -9.59 -14.23
N LEU A 4 20.24 -9.01 -15.27
CA LEU A 4 19.99 -7.63 -15.67
C LEU A 4 18.52 -7.38 -16.05
N ARG A 5 17.83 -8.39 -16.57
CA ARG A 5 16.41 -8.26 -16.91
C ARG A 5 15.55 -8.03 -15.68
N ILE A 6 15.81 -8.79 -14.61
CA ILE A 6 15.06 -8.64 -13.36
C ILE A 6 15.33 -7.27 -12.75
N TYR A 7 16.61 -6.84 -12.74
CA TYR A 7 16.99 -5.53 -12.22
C TYR A 7 16.30 -4.41 -13.00
N TRP A 8 16.30 -4.50 -14.33
CA TRP A 8 15.69 -3.50 -15.20
C TRP A 8 14.18 -3.39 -14.96
N ARG A 9 13.48 -4.53 -14.83
CA ARG A 9 12.04 -4.56 -14.54
C ARG A 9 11.71 -3.86 -13.23
N VAL A 10 12.43 -4.20 -12.16
CA VAL A 10 12.19 -3.59 -10.86
C VAL A 10 12.39 -2.08 -10.92
N LYS A 11 13.43 -1.65 -11.62
CA LYS A 11 13.74 -0.22 -11.76
C LYS A 11 12.67 0.55 -12.51
N ASN A 12 11.98 -0.09 -13.45
CA ASN A 12 10.95 0.55 -14.28
C ASN A 12 9.52 0.34 -13.75
N MET A 13 9.35 -0.39 -12.67
CA MET A 13 8.04 -0.55 -12.03
C MET A 13 7.80 0.63 -11.10
N PRO A 14 6.59 1.23 -11.12
CA PRO A 14 6.30 2.33 -10.21
C PRO A 14 6.27 1.86 -8.77
N THR A 15 6.82 2.70 -7.90
CA THR A 15 6.76 2.50 -6.46
C THR A 15 5.85 3.54 -5.86
N PHE A 16 4.91 3.10 -5.03
CA PHE A 16 3.97 3.98 -4.36
C PHE A 16 4.22 3.98 -2.86
N VAL A 17 4.09 5.15 -2.25
CA VAL A 17 4.10 5.30 -0.80
C VAL A 17 2.66 5.54 -0.36
N ILE A 18 2.16 4.69 0.51
CA ILE A 18 0.79 4.77 1.03
C ILE A 18 0.89 5.18 2.49
N THR A 19 0.25 6.30 2.83
CA THR A 19 0.29 6.84 4.19
C THR A 19 -1.13 7.00 4.72
N THR A 20 -1.37 6.56 5.95
CA THR A 20 -2.65 6.79 6.60
C THR A 20 -2.76 8.26 6.99
N LYS A 21 -3.90 8.90 6.68
CA LYS A 21 -4.13 10.31 6.99
C LYS A 21 -5.04 10.54 8.18
N ARG A 22 -5.80 9.54 8.59
CA ARG A 22 -6.81 9.69 9.65
C ARG A 22 -6.73 8.54 10.63
N ALA A 23 -7.05 8.83 11.89
CA ALA A 23 -7.25 7.80 12.88
C ALA A 23 -8.57 7.07 12.63
N ASN A 24 -8.62 5.79 12.92
CA ASN A 24 -9.84 4.99 12.83
C ASN A 24 -9.76 3.81 13.79
N ASN A 25 -10.90 3.38 14.28
CA ASN A 25 -10.99 2.20 15.13
C ASN A 25 -12.26 1.44 14.73
N THR A 26 -12.08 0.38 13.96
CA THR A 26 -13.18 -0.43 13.42
C THR A 26 -12.82 -1.90 13.52
N ASN A 27 -13.75 -2.72 13.91
CA ASN A 27 -13.55 -4.18 14.05
C ASN A 27 -12.37 -4.54 14.97
N GLY A 28 -12.11 -3.71 15.99
CA GLY A 28 -11.01 -3.92 16.91
C GLY A 28 -9.64 -3.57 16.33
N ILE A 29 -9.59 -3.00 15.13
CA ILE A 29 -8.35 -2.61 14.47
C ILE A 29 -8.18 -1.09 14.60
N ARG A 30 -7.08 -0.68 15.22
CA ARG A 30 -6.77 0.73 15.44
C ARG A 30 -5.81 1.21 14.37
N ILE A 31 -6.19 2.27 13.65
CA ILE A 31 -5.35 2.94 12.66
C ILE A 31 -4.98 4.31 13.18
N GLU A 32 -3.69 4.62 13.16
CA GLU A 32 -3.16 5.92 13.50
C GLU A 32 -2.73 6.68 12.24
N PRO A 33 -2.80 8.01 12.22
CA PRO A 33 -2.24 8.77 11.09
C PRO A 33 -0.73 8.59 11.03
N GLY A 34 -0.19 8.61 9.82
CA GLY A 34 1.25 8.53 9.60
C GLY A 34 1.81 7.11 9.48
N MET A 35 0.97 6.08 9.50
CA MET A 35 1.42 4.73 9.18
C MET A 35 1.70 4.67 7.68
N GLN A 36 2.88 4.17 7.31
CA GLN A 36 3.34 4.25 5.94
C GLN A 36 3.88 2.92 5.44
N VAL A 37 3.48 2.56 4.22
CA VAL A 37 3.98 1.37 3.55
C VAL A 37 4.39 1.73 2.12
N LYS A 38 5.28 0.94 1.55
CA LYS A 38 5.69 1.06 0.15
C LYS A 38 5.22 -0.17 -0.62
N VAL A 39 4.70 0.06 -1.81
CA VAL A 39 4.30 -1.02 -2.70
C VAL A 39 4.94 -0.81 -4.07
N ILE A 40 5.40 -1.89 -4.67
CA ILE A 40 5.90 -1.89 -6.05
C ILE A 40 4.82 -2.53 -6.90
N SER A 41 4.35 -1.79 -7.90
CA SER A 41 3.26 -2.24 -8.76
C SER A 41 3.76 -2.48 -10.19
N ASN A 42 3.06 -3.32 -10.93
CA ASN A 42 3.29 -3.48 -12.37
C ASN A 42 2.38 -2.54 -13.18
N SER A 43 1.71 -1.60 -12.53
CA SER A 43 0.78 -0.67 -13.13
C SER A 43 1.00 0.73 -12.55
N PHE A 44 0.78 1.77 -13.36
CA PHE A 44 0.80 3.16 -12.90
C PHE A 44 -0.52 3.60 -12.29
N SER A 45 -1.51 2.74 -12.26
CA SER A 45 -2.80 3.01 -11.63
C SER A 45 -2.66 3.02 -10.11
N ASN A 46 -3.55 3.76 -9.45
CA ASN A 46 -3.57 3.85 -7.99
C ASN A 46 -3.73 2.45 -7.36
N PRO A 47 -2.76 1.99 -6.55
CA PRO A 47 -2.81 0.63 -6.00
C PRO A 47 -3.97 0.41 -5.02
N VAL A 48 -4.53 1.46 -4.44
CA VAL A 48 -5.70 1.34 -3.54
C VAL A 48 -6.92 0.85 -4.32
N SER A 49 -7.07 1.28 -5.58
CA SER A 49 -8.23 0.92 -6.41
C SER A 49 -7.92 -0.13 -7.48
N THR A 50 -6.71 -0.67 -7.52
CA THR A 50 -6.29 -1.68 -8.48
C THR A 50 -6.32 -3.06 -7.83
N ASN A 51 -6.95 -4.03 -8.49
CA ASN A 51 -7.06 -5.42 -8.00
C ASN A 51 -7.60 -5.49 -6.56
N GLY A 52 -8.61 -4.68 -6.25
CA GLY A 52 -9.19 -4.65 -4.92
C GLY A 52 -8.26 -4.14 -3.83
N GLY A 53 -7.19 -3.45 -4.20
CA GLY A 53 -6.23 -2.93 -3.24
C GLY A 53 -5.31 -3.99 -2.63
N GLN A 54 -5.16 -5.13 -3.30
CA GLN A 54 -4.46 -6.29 -2.72
C GLN A 54 -3.00 -5.98 -2.34
N LEU A 55 -2.28 -5.20 -3.16
CA LEU A 55 -0.90 -4.83 -2.84
C LEU A 55 -0.83 -4.02 -1.55
N VAL A 56 -1.79 -3.13 -1.35
CA VAL A 56 -1.87 -2.29 -0.14
C VAL A 56 -2.24 -3.14 1.08
N ILE A 57 -3.21 -4.04 0.93
CA ILE A 57 -3.63 -4.95 2.00
C ILE A 57 -2.43 -5.78 2.46
N ASP A 58 -1.71 -6.38 1.54
CA ASP A 58 -0.55 -7.24 1.84
C ASP A 58 0.56 -6.42 2.50
N ALA A 59 0.79 -5.19 2.05
CA ALA A 59 1.84 -4.34 2.60
C ALA A 59 1.55 -3.96 4.06
N PHE A 60 0.31 -3.59 4.38
CA PHE A 60 -0.06 -3.27 5.76
C PHE A 60 -0.01 -4.50 6.65
N MET A 61 -0.41 -5.67 6.14
CA MET A 61 -0.31 -6.91 6.90
C MET A 61 1.16 -7.24 7.22
N ARG A 62 2.04 -7.08 6.25
CA ARG A 62 3.47 -7.38 6.41
C ARG A 62 4.16 -6.41 7.36
N MET A 63 3.85 -5.11 7.25
CA MET A 63 4.54 -4.07 8.02
C MET A 63 3.96 -3.85 9.42
N TYR A 64 2.65 -3.95 9.56
CA TYR A 64 1.96 -3.61 10.81
C TYR A 64 1.13 -4.74 11.38
N GLY A 65 0.98 -5.84 10.65
CA GLY A 65 0.16 -6.97 11.10
C GLY A 65 -1.32 -6.66 11.16
N ILE A 66 -1.79 -5.68 10.37
CA ILE A 66 -3.20 -5.27 10.35
C ILE A 66 -3.83 -5.50 8.98
N ASP A 67 -5.13 -5.80 8.98
CA ASP A 67 -5.91 -5.91 7.76
C ASP A 67 -6.58 -4.55 7.50
N ILE A 68 -5.99 -3.77 6.60
CA ILE A 68 -6.45 -2.41 6.30
C ILE A 68 -7.85 -2.41 5.69
N LYS A 69 -8.21 -3.45 4.96
CA LYS A 69 -9.55 -3.60 4.39
C LYS A 69 -10.60 -3.86 5.48
N LYS A 70 -10.30 -4.77 6.40
CA LYS A 70 -11.17 -5.08 7.53
C LYS A 70 -11.32 -3.89 8.48
N ALA A 71 -10.28 -3.07 8.56
CA ALA A 71 -10.31 -1.83 9.33
C ALA A 71 -11.20 -0.75 8.71
N GLY A 72 -11.70 -0.98 7.50
CA GLY A 72 -12.54 -0.01 6.79
C GLY A 72 -11.75 1.18 6.23
N CYS A 73 -10.43 1.07 6.13
CA CYS A 73 -9.56 2.17 5.75
C CYS A 73 -8.96 2.03 4.36
N LEU A 74 -9.41 1.06 3.57
CA LEU A 74 -8.92 0.86 2.20
C LEU A 74 -9.64 1.81 1.24
N SER A 75 -9.38 3.10 1.38
CA SER A 75 -9.97 4.13 0.53
C SER A 75 -9.14 5.39 0.57
N MET A 76 -9.34 6.27 -0.41
CA MET A 76 -8.62 7.56 -0.47
C MET A 76 -9.08 8.54 0.60
N VAL A 77 -10.16 8.25 1.32
CA VAL A 77 -10.57 9.04 2.48
C VAL A 77 -9.57 8.87 3.63
N TYR A 78 -9.03 7.66 3.79
CA TYR A 78 -8.11 7.32 4.88
C TYR A 78 -6.66 7.23 4.45
N LEU A 79 -6.42 7.04 3.17
CA LEU A 79 -5.06 6.78 2.65
C LEU A 79 -4.64 7.87 1.67
N ASP A 80 -3.39 8.28 1.78
CA ASP A 80 -2.74 9.14 0.82
C ASP A 80 -1.78 8.28 0.00
N VAL A 81 -1.79 8.48 -1.31
CA VAL A 81 -0.97 7.70 -2.24
C VAL A 81 -0.04 8.64 -2.98
N GLU A 82 1.24 8.39 -2.88
CA GLU A 82 2.25 9.18 -3.55
C GLU A 82 3.15 8.25 -4.37
N ARG A 83 3.36 8.58 -5.63
CA ARG A 83 4.26 7.84 -6.49
C ARG A 83 5.67 8.41 -6.35
N MET A 84 6.61 7.52 -6.13
CA MET A 84 8.02 7.90 -6.05
C MET A 84 8.65 8.04 -7.42
#